data_089219603c629903e4cafedb082b59b2
#
_entry.id   089219603c629903e4cafedb082b59b2
#
_cell.length_a   1.000
_cell.length_b   1.000
_cell.length_c   1.000
_cell.angle_alpha   90.00
_cell.angle_beta   90.00
_cell.angle_gamma   90.00
#
_symmetry.space_group_name_H-M   'P 1'
#
loop_
_entity.id
_entity.type
_entity.pdbx_description
1 polymer ?
#
loop_
_entity_poly.entity_id
_entity_poly.type
_entity_poly.pdbx_seq_one_letter_code
_entity_poly.pdbx_strand_id
1 'polypeptide(L)'
;AFVSGNFILGVGNYDRWWGPSHHASLILSNYSKSSPGLFIRSLEGFTSPLPLIRSFGKLNFSFFVNQLESNRVVKNPFLISGRLSFNPVNGLTVGLTRSIMFGGDGKDNSFKALWDSIRGDASTMQGNSDVNIDNELAGFDMKYSFNINDLVWSFYGQYIGEDGTDYWPWRTFYLAGTEFIFLKDGKLNRVVIEYIDTYYNGQDIGTNVIYEH
;
A
#
# COMPACT_ATOMS: atom_id res chain seq x y z
N ALA A 1 2.57 17.50 14.42
CA ALA A 1 2.32 16.13 14.84
C ALA A 1 2.23 16.04 16.37
N PHE A 2 1.42 15.14 16.87
CA PHE A 2 1.26 14.82 18.29
C PHE A 2 1.67 13.37 18.52
N VAL A 3 2.41 13.12 19.60
CA VAL A 3 2.90 11.78 19.97
C VAL A 3 2.22 11.35 21.27
N SER A 4 1.65 10.15 21.27
CA SER A 4 1.05 9.53 22.44
C SER A 4 1.46 8.06 22.51
N GLY A 5 2.27 7.72 23.49
CA GLY A 5 2.85 6.39 23.61
C GLY A 5 3.62 5.99 22.35
N ASN A 6 3.24 4.87 21.75
CA ASN A 6 3.87 4.35 20.52
C ASN A 6 3.22 4.87 19.23
N PHE A 7 2.34 5.88 19.28
CA PHE A 7 1.65 6.39 18.12
C PHE A 7 1.95 7.86 17.88
N ILE A 8 2.06 8.22 16.62
CA ILE A 8 2.13 9.60 16.16
C ILE A 8 0.91 9.90 15.28
N LEU A 9 0.21 10.97 15.62
CA LEU A 9 -0.87 11.55 14.85
C LEU A 9 -0.40 12.90 14.31
N GLY A 10 -0.63 13.18 13.04
CA GLY A 10 -0.19 14.43 12.45
C GLY A 10 -0.97 14.89 11.25
N VAL A 11 -0.71 16.12 10.87
CA VAL A 11 -1.16 16.75 9.64
C VAL A 11 0.08 17.20 8.86
N GLY A 12 0.11 16.97 7.56
CA GLY A 12 1.21 17.42 6.71
C GLY A 12 1.35 16.62 5.44
N ASN A 13 2.35 17.04 4.67
CA ASN A 13 2.80 16.32 3.50
C ASN A 13 4.04 15.52 3.88
N TYR A 14 4.04 14.24 3.60
CA TYR A 14 5.26 13.44 3.72
C TYR A 14 5.26 12.32 2.69
N ASP A 15 6.45 11.97 2.22
CA ASP A 15 6.63 10.89 1.28
C ASP A 15 6.44 9.55 1.97
N ARG A 16 5.85 8.62 1.24
CA ARG A 16 5.58 7.26 1.72
C ARG A 16 6.15 6.25 0.75
N TRP A 17 6.79 5.27 1.31
CA TRP A 17 7.27 4.12 0.56
C TRP A 17 6.74 2.86 1.22
N TRP A 18 5.82 2.17 0.54
CA TRP A 18 5.18 0.98 1.08
C TRP A 18 5.52 -0.25 0.23
N GLY A 19 6.43 -1.03 0.73
CA GLY A 19 6.93 -2.23 0.10
C GLY A 19 8.40 -2.46 0.43
N PRO A 20 8.92 -3.63 0.12
CA PRO A 20 10.27 -4.04 0.46
C PRO A 20 11.33 -3.64 -0.58
N SER A 21 10.92 -3.14 -1.74
CA SER A 21 11.81 -2.85 -2.86
C SER A 21 12.54 -1.52 -2.72
N HIS A 22 13.57 -1.33 -3.54
CA HIS A 22 14.45 -0.17 -3.50
C HIS A 22 14.19 0.85 -4.61
N HIS A 23 13.72 0.38 -5.78
CA HIS A 23 13.56 1.22 -6.97
C HIS A 23 12.11 1.52 -7.32
N ALA A 24 11.16 0.70 -6.89
CA ALA A 24 9.75 0.93 -7.12
C ALA A 24 8.89 0.41 -5.97
N SER A 25 7.67 0.94 -5.85
CA SER A 25 6.63 0.40 -5.00
C SER A 25 5.33 0.41 -5.79
N LEU A 26 4.61 -0.71 -5.78
CA LEU A 26 3.43 -0.89 -6.63
C LEU A 26 2.20 -0.15 -6.11
N ILE A 27 2.19 0.25 -4.84
CA ILE A 27 1.01 0.89 -4.26
C ILE A 27 1.25 2.35 -3.85
N LEU A 28 2.36 2.61 -3.17
CA LEU A 28 2.75 3.96 -2.77
C LEU A 28 4.25 4.13 -2.86
N SER A 29 4.68 5.08 -3.67
CA SER A 29 6.07 5.46 -3.82
C SER A 29 6.24 6.97 -3.61
N ASN A 30 7.47 7.42 -3.48
CA ASN A 30 7.82 8.84 -3.39
C ASN A 30 8.04 9.50 -4.76
N TYR A 31 7.66 8.84 -5.85
CA TYR A 31 7.72 9.42 -7.20
C TYR A 31 6.55 10.36 -7.49
N SER A 32 5.43 10.21 -6.79
CA SER A 32 4.32 11.15 -6.88
C SER A 32 4.47 12.26 -5.85
N LYS A 33 3.97 13.46 -6.19
CA LYS A 33 3.90 14.57 -5.25
C LYS A 33 3.07 14.19 -4.04
N SER A 34 3.62 14.39 -2.84
CA SER A 34 2.87 14.15 -1.62
C SER A 34 1.77 15.19 -1.45
N SER A 35 0.58 14.75 -1.08
CA SER A 35 -0.59 15.60 -0.83
C SER A 35 -0.77 15.84 0.66
N PRO A 36 -1.34 17.01 1.06
CA PRO A 36 -1.62 17.29 2.46
C PRO A 36 -2.69 16.35 3.00
N GLY A 37 -2.54 15.95 4.24
CA GLY A 37 -3.52 15.09 4.88
C GLY A 37 -3.23 14.79 6.34
N LEU A 38 -4.14 14.00 6.90
CA LEU A 38 -4.04 13.45 8.25
C LEU A 38 -3.36 12.09 8.21
N PHE A 39 -2.57 11.78 9.22
CA PHE A 39 -1.99 10.46 9.35
C PHE A 39 -1.89 10.01 10.81
N ILE A 40 -1.96 8.70 10.99
CA ILE A 40 -1.60 8.04 12.24
C ILE A 40 -0.71 6.84 11.92
N ARG A 41 0.37 6.65 12.67
CA ARG A 41 1.25 5.49 12.53
C ARG A 41 1.87 5.10 13.85
N SER A 42 2.30 3.86 13.97
CA SER A 42 3.18 3.44 15.05
C SER A 42 4.59 4.02 14.85
N LEU A 43 5.25 4.40 15.94
CA LEU A 43 6.65 4.84 15.93
C LEU A 43 7.58 3.65 15.80
N GLU A 44 7.29 2.61 16.56
CA GLU A 44 8.02 1.34 16.57
C GLU A 44 7.06 0.17 16.47
N GLY A 45 7.59 -0.99 16.13
CA GLY A 45 6.82 -2.22 16.18
C GLY A 45 6.39 -2.56 17.62
N PHE A 46 5.12 -2.86 17.79
CA PHE A 46 4.52 -3.23 19.08
C PHE A 46 4.00 -4.66 19.06
N THR A 47 3.94 -5.27 20.23
CA THR A 47 3.39 -6.62 20.40
C THR A 47 1.96 -6.51 20.90
N SER A 48 1.01 -7.16 20.23
CA SER A 48 -0.38 -7.18 20.66
C SER A 48 -0.55 -7.91 21.99
N PRO A 49 -1.41 -7.43 22.89
CA PRO A 49 -1.80 -8.17 24.09
C PRO A 49 -2.65 -9.41 23.79
N LEU A 50 -3.30 -9.47 22.63
CA LEU A 50 -4.16 -10.58 22.23
C LEU A 50 -3.30 -11.78 21.77
N PRO A 51 -3.48 -12.99 22.37
CA PRO A 51 -2.62 -14.15 22.10
C PRO A 51 -2.50 -14.53 20.62
N LEU A 52 -3.62 -14.53 19.91
CA LEU A 52 -3.66 -14.86 18.48
C LEU A 52 -2.86 -13.85 17.65
N ILE A 53 -3.02 -12.56 17.93
CA ILE A 53 -2.33 -11.49 17.20
C ILE A 53 -0.85 -11.44 17.60
N ARG A 54 -0.55 -11.78 18.84
CA ARG A 54 0.83 -11.86 19.37
C ARG A 54 1.70 -12.87 18.60
N SER A 55 1.09 -13.96 18.10
CA SER A 55 1.82 -14.97 17.30
C SER A 55 2.35 -14.43 15.97
N PHE A 56 1.82 -13.30 15.47
CA PHE A 56 2.36 -12.61 14.30
C PHE A 56 3.60 -11.76 14.59
N GLY A 57 4.08 -11.75 15.85
CA GLY A 57 5.27 -11.01 16.23
C GLY A 57 5.03 -9.51 16.41
N LYS A 58 6.02 -8.68 16.03
CA LYS A 58 5.91 -7.23 16.12
C LYS A 58 5.06 -6.68 14.98
N LEU A 59 4.10 -5.83 15.34
CA LEU A 59 3.18 -5.17 14.42
C LEU A 59 3.60 -3.73 14.20
N ASN A 60 3.53 -3.25 12.97
CA ASN A 60 3.59 -1.83 12.64
C ASN A 60 2.33 -1.45 11.86
N PHE A 61 1.83 -0.27 12.14
CA PHE A 61 0.61 0.26 11.55
C PHE A 61 0.85 1.65 10.99
N SER A 62 0.27 1.95 9.83
CA SER A 62 0.23 3.27 9.24
C SER A 62 -1.09 3.47 8.51
N PHE A 63 -1.73 4.58 8.75
CA PHE A 63 -2.98 4.97 8.08
C PHE A 63 -2.93 6.45 7.76
N PHE A 64 -3.50 6.85 6.62
CA PHE A 64 -3.65 8.25 6.27
C PHE A 64 -4.87 8.52 5.41
N VAL A 65 -5.29 9.78 5.45
CA VAL A 65 -6.29 10.36 4.55
C VAL A 65 -5.73 11.64 3.98
N ASN A 66 -5.52 11.69 2.68
CA ASN A 66 -5.03 12.87 1.98
C ASN A 66 -6.08 13.36 0.99
N GLN A 67 -6.20 14.66 0.82
CA GLN A 67 -6.93 15.24 -0.28
C GLN A 67 -5.99 15.40 -1.48
N LEU A 68 -6.40 14.87 -2.62
CA LEU A 68 -5.65 15.00 -3.87
C LEU A 68 -5.98 16.33 -4.57
N GLU A 69 -5.21 16.61 -5.60
CA GLU A 69 -5.29 17.86 -6.35
C GLU A 69 -6.57 18.00 -7.20
N SER A 70 -6.88 19.25 -7.59
CA SER A 70 -8.07 19.58 -8.38
C SER A 70 -7.90 19.45 -9.90
N ASN A 71 -6.69 19.17 -10.39
CA ASN A 71 -6.39 19.03 -11.83
C ASN A 71 -6.53 17.57 -12.33
N ARG A 72 -7.42 16.82 -11.70
CA ARG A 72 -7.79 15.44 -12.08
C ARG A 72 -9.15 15.41 -12.76
N VAL A 73 -9.48 14.30 -13.42
CA VAL A 73 -10.82 14.07 -13.99
C VAL A 73 -11.89 14.21 -12.91
N VAL A 74 -11.75 13.51 -11.80
CA VAL A 74 -12.50 13.78 -10.58
C VAL A 74 -11.66 14.70 -9.69
N LYS A 75 -12.12 15.92 -9.47
CA LYS A 75 -11.37 16.93 -8.69
C LYS A 75 -11.49 16.66 -7.21
N ASN A 76 -10.40 16.95 -6.49
CA ASN A 76 -10.36 16.92 -5.02
C ASN A 76 -10.79 15.59 -4.36
N PRO A 77 -10.50 14.40 -4.93
CA PRO A 77 -10.84 13.15 -4.27
C PRO A 77 -9.96 12.94 -3.04
N PHE A 78 -10.39 12.05 -2.16
CA PHE A 78 -9.59 11.61 -1.03
C PHE A 78 -8.84 10.33 -1.36
N LEU A 79 -7.56 10.27 -1.00
CA LEU A 79 -6.76 9.05 -0.97
C LEU A 79 -6.70 8.55 0.47
N ILE A 80 -7.35 7.43 0.71
CA ILE A 80 -7.42 6.78 2.02
C ILE A 80 -6.60 5.52 1.94
N SER A 81 -5.58 5.39 2.79
CA SER A 81 -4.70 4.23 2.71
C SER A 81 -4.29 3.73 4.08
N GLY A 82 -4.19 2.42 4.19
CA GLY A 82 -3.77 1.72 5.39
C GLY A 82 -2.74 0.64 5.09
N ARG A 83 -1.77 0.51 5.98
CA ARG A 83 -0.76 -0.55 5.97
C ARG A 83 -0.60 -1.16 7.35
N LEU A 84 -0.62 -2.47 7.40
CA LEU A 84 -0.23 -3.27 8.53
C LEU A 84 0.97 -4.12 8.13
N SER A 85 2.05 -4.10 8.91
CA SER A 85 3.15 -5.04 8.70
C SER A 85 3.51 -5.75 9.99
N PHE A 86 4.03 -6.97 9.87
CA PHE A 86 4.34 -7.82 11.00
C PHE A 86 5.52 -8.75 10.73
N ASN A 87 6.16 -9.19 11.80
CA ASN A 87 7.35 -10.03 11.77
C ASN A 87 7.08 -11.37 12.47
N PRO A 88 6.50 -12.37 11.77
CA PRO A 88 6.07 -13.61 12.39
C PRO A 88 7.23 -14.49 12.86
N VAL A 89 8.36 -14.41 12.16
CA VAL A 89 9.62 -15.08 12.51
C VAL A 89 10.81 -14.16 12.22
N ASN A 90 11.96 -14.47 12.80
CA ASN A 90 13.17 -13.71 12.54
C ASN A 90 13.51 -13.67 11.04
N GLY A 91 13.84 -12.49 10.55
CA GLY A 91 14.18 -12.25 9.16
C GLY A 91 12.98 -12.09 8.22
N LEU A 92 11.76 -12.46 8.62
CA LEU A 92 10.57 -12.35 7.79
C LEU A 92 9.74 -11.12 8.17
N THR A 93 9.47 -10.27 7.21
CA THR A 93 8.49 -9.19 7.29
C THR A 93 7.39 -9.43 6.28
N VAL A 94 6.14 -9.31 6.71
CA VAL A 94 4.96 -9.37 5.83
C VAL A 94 4.20 -8.06 5.97
N GLY A 95 3.75 -7.50 4.87
CA GLY A 95 2.94 -6.28 4.81
C GLY A 95 1.62 -6.53 4.12
N LEU A 96 0.55 -5.95 4.66
CA LEU A 96 -0.78 -5.90 4.05
C LEU A 96 -1.10 -4.43 3.81
N THR A 97 -1.54 -4.09 2.63
CA THR A 97 -1.79 -2.71 2.24
C THR A 97 -3.10 -2.59 1.48
N ARG A 98 -3.84 -1.54 1.75
CA ARG A 98 -5.00 -1.12 0.95
C ARG A 98 -4.97 0.38 0.75
N SER A 99 -5.33 0.82 -0.44
CA SER A 99 -5.44 2.21 -0.84
C SER A 99 -6.71 2.40 -1.65
N ILE A 100 -7.51 3.40 -1.30
CA ILE A 100 -8.81 3.68 -1.90
C ILE A 100 -8.81 5.15 -2.31
N MET A 101 -9.15 5.42 -3.56
CA MET A 101 -9.45 6.77 -4.02
C MET A 101 -10.96 6.96 -3.95
N PHE A 102 -11.42 7.91 -3.14
CA PHE A 102 -12.81 8.04 -2.75
C PHE A 102 -13.32 9.46 -2.91
N GLY A 103 -14.58 9.59 -3.34
CA GLY A 103 -15.30 10.85 -3.36
C GLY A 103 -14.73 11.85 -4.38
N GLY A 104 -14.81 13.14 -4.06
CA GLY A 104 -14.43 14.25 -4.93
C GLY A 104 -15.62 15.00 -5.52
N ASP A 105 -15.32 15.97 -6.40
CA ASP A 105 -16.36 16.82 -7.00
C ASP A 105 -17.29 15.99 -7.90
N GLY A 106 -18.60 16.05 -7.62
CA GLY A 106 -19.62 15.32 -8.37
C GLY A 106 -19.78 13.83 -7.99
N LYS A 107 -19.06 13.37 -6.95
CA LYS A 107 -19.18 12.01 -6.42
C LYS A 107 -19.90 12.00 -5.06
N ASP A 108 -20.39 10.82 -4.65
CA ASP A 108 -20.95 10.64 -3.31
C ASP A 108 -19.84 10.68 -2.26
N ASN A 109 -19.88 11.66 -1.40
CA ASN A 109 -18.94 11.85 -0.28
C ASN A 109 -19.55 11.39 1.06
N SER A 110 -20.64 10.62 1.05
CA SER A 110 -21.31 10.16 2.25
C SER A 110 -20.48 9.12 3.01
N PHE A 111 -20.70 9.05 4.33
CA PHE A 111 -20.07 7.99 5.14
C PHE A 111 -20.50 6.58 4.70
N LYS A 112 -21.73 6.44 4.18
CA LYS A 112 -22.21 5.16 3.66
C LYS A 112 -21.38 4.73 2.45
N ALA A 113 -21.17 5.62 1.47
CA ALA A 113 -20.36 5.33 0.30
C ALA A 113 -18.90 4.99 0.68
N LEU A 114 -18.32 5.73 1.62
CA LEU A 114 -16.99 5.40 2.17
C LEU A 114 -16.96 3.99 2.80
N TRP A 115 -17.97 3.63 3.56
CA TRP A 115 -18.04 2.33 4.20
C TRP A 115 -18.18 1.19 3.19
N ASP A 116 -19.00 1.40 2.15
CA ASP A 116 -19.18 0.47 1.05
C ASP A 116 -17.87 0.28 0.26
N SER A 117 -17.14 1.37 -0.01
CA SER A 117 -15.79 1.31 -0.60
C SER A 117 -14.79 0.52 0.27
N ILE A 118 -14.77 0.77 1.58
CA ILE A 118 -13.90 0.04 2.52
C ILE A 118 -14.22 -1.47 2.51
N ARG A 119 -15.47 -1.84 2.32
CA ARG A 119 -15.89 -3.26 2.27
C ARG A 119 -15.65 -3.92 0.91
N GLY A 120 -15.36 -3.15 -0.14
CA GLY A 120 -15.27 -3.64 -1.51
C GLY A 120 -16.65 -3.83 -2.19
N ASP A 121 -17.72 -3.32 -1.58
CA ASP A 121 -19.08 -3.43 -2.11
C ASP A 121 -19.36 -2.35 -3.17
N ALA A 122 -18.53 -1.33 -3.30
CA ALA A 122 -18.72 -0.22 -4.22
C ALA A 122 -18.63 -0.62 -5.70
N SER A 123 -17.87 -1.65 -6.00
CA SER A 123 -17.71 -2.20 -7.35
C SER A 123 -18.88 -3.08 -7.81
N THR A 124 -19.74 -3.52 -6.89
CA THR A 124 -20.84 -4.46 -7.19
C THR A 124 -22.17 -3.80 -7.54
N MET A 125 -22.27 -2.47 -7.47
CA MET A 125 -23.49 -1.76 -7.87
C MET A 125 -23.62 -1.70 -9.41
N GLN A 126 -23.84 -2.86 -10.02
CA GLN A 126 -24.34 -2.98 -11.37
C GLN A 126 -25.74 -2.39 -11.48
N GLY A 127 -25.89 -1.27 -12.16
CA GLY A 127 -27.23 -0.82 -12.55
C GLY A 127 -27.39 0.67 -12.88
N ASN A 128 -26.50 1.54 -12.46
CA ASN A 128 -26.54 2.95 -12.84
C ASN A 128 -25.12 3.44 -13.13
N SER A 129 -24.85 3.77 -14.36
CA SER A 129 -23.54 4.19 -14.91
C SER A 129 -22.98 5.50 -14.32
N ASP A 130 -23.67 6.13 -13.39
CA ASP A 130 -23.32 7.42 -12.80
C ASP A 130 -22.90 7.33 -11.32
N VAL A 131 -22.87 6.13 -10.74
CA VAL A 131 -22.63 5.98 -9.30
C VAL A 131 -21.28 5.31 -9.04
N ASN A 132 -20.43 6.11 -8.42
CA ASN A 132 -19.24 5.74 -7.63
C ASN A 132 -18.48 4.49 -8.06
N ILE A 133 -17.55 4.68 -8.98
CA ILE A 133 -16.47 3.73 -9.15
C ILE A 133 -15.29 4.33 -8.41
N ASP A 134 -15.03 3.82 -7.21
CA ASP A 134 -13.83 4.10 -6.47
C ASP A 134 -12.69 3.29 -7.08
N ASN A 135 -11.51 3.88 -7.15
CA ASN A 135 -10.32 3.16 -7.59
C ASN A 135 -9.64 2.57 -6.35
N GLU A 136 -9.49 1.27 -6.31
CA GLU A 136 -8.96 0.56 -5.17
C GLU A 136 -7.74 -0.26 -5.55
N LEU A 137 -6.72 -0.18 -4.70
CA LEU A 137 -5.54 -1.04 -4.73
C LEU A 137 -5.42 -1.78 -3.40
N ALA A 138 -5.27 -3.08 -3.46
CA ALA A 138 -5.02 -3.89 -2.28
C ALA A 138 -3.97 -4.96 -2.56
N GLY A 139 -3.22 -5.33 -1.55
CA GLY A 139 -2.27 -6.41 -1.71
C GLY A 139 -1.37 -6.65 -0.52
N PHE A 140 -0.39 -7.48 -0.77
CA PHE A 140 0.59 -7.85 0.24
C PHE A 140 2.02 -7.77 -0.30
N ASP A 141 2.94 -7.66 0.61
CA ASP A 141 4.36 -7.76 0.34
C ASP A 141 5.04 -8.62 1.40
N MET A 142 6.19 -9.13 1.04
CA MET A 142 7.01 -9.98 1.90
C MET A 142 8.49 -9.70 1.65
N LYS A 143 9.27 -9.67 2.73
CA LYS A 143 10.74 -9.69 2.67
C LYS A 143 11.25 -10.72 3.66
N TYR A 144 12.12 -11.61 3.17
CA TYR A 144 12.86 -12.55 4.01
C TYR A 144 14.35 -12.29 3.89
N SER A 145 15.01 -12.07 5.02
CA SER A 145 16.44 -11.78 5.10
C SER A 145 17.13 -12.78 6.02
N PHE A 146 18.29 -13.27 5.62
CA PHE A 146 19.10 -14.19 6.39
C PHE A 146 20.58 -13.94 6.16
N ASN A 147 21.41 -14.40 7.08
CA ASN A 147 22.85 -14.23 7.02
C ASN A 147 23.52 -15.53 6.58
N ILE A 148 24.47 -15.41 5.65
CA ILE A 148 25.40 -16.47 5.28
C ILE A 148 26.80 -15.91 5.47
N ASN A 149 27.45 -16.26 6.58
CA ASN A 149 28.73 -15.66 6.99
C ASN A 149 28.62 -14.11 7.02
N ASP A 150 29.43 -13.41 6.22
CA ASP A 150 29.48 -11.95 6.12
C ASP A 150 28.53 -11.36 5.08
N LEU A 151 27.67 -12.19 4.49
CA LEU A 151 26.68 -11.81 3.48
C LEU A 151 25.29 -11.79 4.10
N VAL A 152 24.58 -10.64 4.01
CA VAL A 152 23.14 -10.58 4.21
C VAL A 152 22.48 -10.77 2.88
N TRP A 153 21.65 -11.79 2.76
CA TRP A 153 20.87 -12.06 1.56
C TRP A 153 19.39 -11.91 1.85
N SER A 154 18.69 -11.16 1.01
CA SER A 154 17.26 -10.93 1.14
C SER A 154 16.54 -11.27 -0.15
N PHE A 155 15.37 -11.88 -0.01
CA PHE A 155 14.38 -12.03 -1.06
C PHE A 155 13.14 -11.25 -0.69
N TYR A 156 12.51 -10.61 -1.67
CA TYR A 156 11.28 -9.89 -1.42
C TYR A 156 10.38 -9.87 -2.65
N GLY A 157 9.12 -9.60 -2.38
CA GLY A 157 8.12 -9.42 -3.43
C GLY A 157 6.95 -8.60 -2.95
N GLN A 158 6.23 -8.06 -3.91
CA GLN A 158 4.99 -7.33 -3.71
C GLN A 158 3.98 -7.80 -4.77
N TYR A 159 2.77 -8.06 -4.33
CA TYR A 159 1.63 -8.42 -5.16
C TYR A 159 0.48 -7.49 -4.85
N ILE A 160 0.02 -6.75 -5.85
CA ILE A 160 -1.03 -5.76 -5.74
C ILE A 160 -2.10 -6.09 -6.75
N GLY A 161 -3.35 -6.03 -6.31
CA GLY A 161 -4.52 -6.10 -7.16
C GLY A 161 -5.25 -4.78 -7.22
N GLU A 162 -5.78 -4.48 -8.38
CA GLU A 162 -6.62 -3.32 -8.67
C GLU A 162 -8.01 -3.83 -9.03
N ASP A 163 -9.02 -3.18 -8.51
CA ASP A 163 -10.45 -3.40 -8.77
C ASP A 163 -10.85 -4.88 -8.92
N GLY A 164 -11.63 -5.38 -8.03
CA GLY A 164 -12.11 -6.77 -8.11
C GLY A 164 -13.59 -6.87 -7.85
N THR A 165 -14.27 -7.81 -8.54
CA THR A 165 -15.55 -8.34 -8.08
C THR A 165 -15.28 -9.62 -7.30
N ASP A 166 -16.14 -9.92 -6.31
CA ASP A 166 -16.08 -11.16 -5.56
C ASP A 166 -14.77 -11.42 -4.79
N TYR A 167 -14.18 -10.37 -4.19
CA TYR A 167 -12.96 -10.41 -3.36
C TYR A 167 -11.67 -10.81 -4.09
N TRP A 168 -11.69 -10.95 -5.42
CA TRP A 168 -10.51 -11.27 -6.20
C TRP A 168 -10.19 -10.16 -7.20
N PRO A 169 -8.93 -9.64 -7.24
CA PRO A 169 -8.56 -8.57 -8.15
C PRO A 169 -8.54 -9.06 -9.59
N TRP A 170 -9.08 -8.24 -10.50
CA TRP A 170 -9.05 -8.50 -11.94
C TRP A 170 -7.72 -8.13 -12.58
N ARG A 171 -7.09 -7.08 -12.08
CA ARG A 171 -5.79 -6.59 -12.54
C ARG A 171 -4.79 -6.81 -11.44
N THR A 172 -3.67 -7.44 -11.76
CA THR A 172 -2.65 -7.75 -10.78
C THR A 172 -1.30 -7.30 -11.26
N PHE A 173 -0.54 -6.71 -10.35
CA PHE A 173 0.81 -6.24 -10.55
C PHE A 173 1.73 -6.96 -9.57
N TYR A 174 2.92 -7.29 -10.01
CA TYR A 174 3.88 -7.94 -9.12
C TYR A 174 5.29 -7.40 -9.31
N LEU A 175 5.99 -7.43 -8.21
CA LEU A 175 7.38 -7.09 -8.08
C LEU A 175 8.07 -8.21 -7.34
N ALA A 176 9.23 -8.62 -7.81
CA ALA A 176 10.11 -9.55 -7.11
C ALA A 176 11.54 -9.03 -7.15
N GLY A 177 12.27 -9.25 -6.06
CA GLY A 177 13.65 -8.80 -6.00
C GLY A 177 14.50 -9.60 -5.04
N THR A 178 15.81 -9.42 -5.21
CA THR A 178 16.81 -9.94 -4.29
C THR A 178 17.86 -8.88 -4.01
N GLU A 179 18.37 -8.89 -2.79
CA GLU A 179 19.37 -7.96 -2.30
C GLU A 179 20.51 -8.72 -1.62
N PHE A 180 21.72 -8.34 -1.95
CA PHE A 180 22.95 -8.84 -1.33
C PHE A 180 23.68 -7.67 -0.69
N ILE A 181 23.97 -7.77 0.62
CA ILE A 181 24.78 -6.79 1.34
C ILE A 181 25.99 -7.52 1.91
N PHE A 182 27.19 -7.07 1.57
CA PHE A 182 28.43 -7.70 2.02
C PHE A 182 29.55 -6.68 2.20
N LEU A 183 30.48 -7.03 3.08
CA LEU A 183 31.68 -6.24 3.31
C LEU A 183 32.82 -6.72 2.39
N LYS A 184 33.41 -5.80 1.63
CA LYS A 184 34.59 -6.07 0.80
C LYS A 184 35.56 -4.89 0.91
N ASP A 185 36.82 -5.17 1.21
CA ASP A 185 37.90 -4.17 1.35
C ASP A 185 37.53 -3.02 2.32
N GLY A 186 36.88 -3.36 3.45
CA GLY A 186 36.41 -2.43 4.45
C GLY A 186 35.23 -1.54 3.99
N LYS A 187 34.64 -1.83 2.84
CA LYS A 187 33.49 -1.08 2.29
C LYS A 187 32.26 -1.96 2.28
N LEU A 188 31.14 -1.37 2.71
CA LEU A 188 29.83 -2.00 2.57
C LEU A 188 29.36 -1.90 1.12
N ASN A 189 29.10 -3.05 0.52
CA ASN A 189 28.60 -3.15 -0.85
C ASN A 189 27.17 -3.66 -0.81
N ARG A 190 26.34 -3.17 -1.73
CA ARG A 190 24.96 -3.60 -1.94
C ARG A 190 24.74 -3.88 -3.42
N VAL A 191 24.15 -5.01 -3.71
CA VAL A 191 23.66 -5.38 -5.06
C VAL A 191 22.18 -5.67 -4.95
N VAL A 192 21.38 -5.04 -5.80
CA VAL A 192 19.93 -5.20 -5.86
C VAL A 192 19.55 -5.60 -7.27
N ILE A 193 18.70 -6.62 -7.40
CA ILE A 193 18.13 -7.07 -8.66
C ILE A 193 16.62 -7.10 -8.46
N GLU A 194 15.89 -6.35 -9.29
CA GLU A 194 14.42 -6.24 -9.22
C GLU A 194 13.80 -6.49 -10.58
N TYR A 195 12.69 -7.20 -10.57
CA TYR A 195 11.78 -7.39 -11.69
C TYR A 195 10.40 -6.86 -11.32
N ILE A 196 9.82 -6.09 -12.21
CA ILE A 196 8.51 -5.47 -12.03
C ILE A 196 7.67 -5.79 -13.26
N ASP A 197 6.46 -6.25 -13.03
CA ASP A 197 5.46 -6.43 -14.06
C ASP A 197 4.18 -5.69 -13.67
N THR A 198 3.86 -4.68 -14.44
CA THR A 198 2.62 -3.91 -14.36
C THR A 198 1.80 -4.05 -15.64
N TYR A 199 2.16 -5.03 -16.49
CA TYR A 199 1.44 -5.26 -17.72
C TYR A 199 0.11 -5.95 -17.46
N TYR A 200 -0.95 -5.29 -17.87
CA TYR A 200 -2.29 -5.86 -17.87
C TYR A 200 -2.55 -6.57 -19.20
N ASN A 201 -2.65 -7.88 -19.16
CA ASN A 201 -3.02 -8.71 -20.29
C ASN A 201 -4.55 -9.00 -20.29
N GLY A 202 -5.35 -7.98 -20.08
CA GLY A 202 -6.80 -8.09 -20.04
C GLY A 202 -7.44 -7.71 -21.38
N GLN A 203 -8.43 -8.48 -21.80
CA GLN A 203 -9.37 -8.06 -22.82
C GLN A 203 -9.98 -6.73 -22.40
N ASP A 204 -10.16 -5.83 -23.36
CA ASP A 204 -10.88 -4.57 -23.21
C ASP A 204 -12.27 -4.81 -22.59
N ILE A 205 -12.33 -4.84 -21.28
CA ILE A 205 -13.59 -4.77 -20.55
C ILE A 205 -13.86 -3.27 -20.48
N GLY A 206 -14.82 -2.80 -21.26
CA GLY A 206 -15.22 -1.43 -21.49
C GLY A 206 -14.84 -0.48 -20.35
N THR A 207 -13.81 0.28 -20.58
CA THR A 207 -13.15 1.10 -19.58
C THR A 207 -13.96 2.34 -19.29
N ASN A 208 -14.69 2.32 -18.21
CA ASN A 208 -14.97 3.57 -17.51
C ASN A 208 -13.86 3.79 -16.48
N VAL A 209 -12.68 4.17 -16.95
CA VAL A 209 -11.61 4.66 -16.05
C VAL A 209 -12.03 6.03 -15.55
N ILE A 210 -12.47 6.11 -14.31
CA ILE A 210 -13.01 7.35 -13.72
C ILE A 210 -11.90 8.22 -13.16
N TYR A 211 -10.74 7.66 -12.89
CA TYR A 211 -9.58 8.38 -12.37
C TYR A 211 -8.39 8.24 -13.31
N GLU A 212 -8.47 8.86 -14.51
CA GLU A 212 -7.30 9.01 -15.38
C GLU A 212 -6.30 10.03 -14.79
N HIS A 213 -5.02 9.74 -14.97
CA HIS A 213 -3.88 10.59 -14.54
C HIS A 213 -3.62 11.73 -15.50
#